data_b65e09eeb3c483e5db1ac498aa860ec1
#
_entry.id   b65e09eeb3c483e5db1ac498aa860ec1
#
_cell.length_a   1.000
_cell.length_b   1.000
_cell.length_c   1.000
_cell.angle_alpha   90.00
_cell.angle_beta   90.00
_cell.angle_gamma   90.00
#
_symmetry.space_group_name_H-M   'P 1'
#
loop_
_entity.id
_entity.type
_entity.pdbx_description
1 polymer ?
#
loop_
_entity_poly.entity_id
_entity_poly.type
_entity_poly.pdbx_seq_one_letter_code
_entity_poly.pdbx_strand_id
1 'polypeptide(L)'
;MQSVRHLTYLLLCLLFVSCGYTARYQEAMHVIAEADSMDQKEHMLYSDTVALQLAIRTLDNPLGYLFAHNTLGKAHYYMGRHFSLDDQITQAAEHYIAADRAQIDDPIYRGRINSCMAHICKQNESDSLALLFFLRANAAFHESRKDWYYAHTLLDVSEFHTYLHHFDQADSVLRIAQSYQLDNYYLARYYETQGLYFYEQLQYDSALYYLHQALHLWEYEEDKFYTYKKLMQVHLDMGDYVSALPYAQVIAELSADPNDLVNAYYCLMQDAKKRGDIDKLSAYAHARQDANDLLMESVGNYNGAQTLLEEHLANPYPYRWVWITLLSLGVACLLLVIAIVLHRRYAAHSLQVAHHQIEDLSISAQLSDIRATYPRPRKQWNDYNELKKDLDTLLHEWLSQLETYQLSNRENVFCAYMLLYPNASLEELANWIHYSAKGVKTFKHRIAKKIGIPNRELHHFLHKMLDIR
;
A
#
# COMPACT_ATOMS: atom_id res chain seq x y z
N MET A 1 7.70 -44.84 16.99
CA MET A 1 6.93 -45.23 15.81
C MET A 1 5.55 -44.52 15.73
N GLN A 2 4.79 -44.34 16.82
CA GLN A 2 3.49 -43.63 16.79
C GLN A 2 3.59 -42.16 16.37
N SER A 3 4.58 -41.43 16.83
CA SER A 3 4.79 -40.01 16.48
C SER A 3 5.12 -39.80 15.00
N VAL A 4 5.78 -40.77 14.34
CA VAL A 4 6.07 -40.68 12.89
C VAL A 4 4.79 -40.90 12.07
N ARG A 5 3.89 -41.80 12.52
CA ARG A 5 2.58 -42.02 11.89
C ARG A 5 1.69 -40.79 12.00
N HIS A 6 1.64 -40.12 13.15
CA HIS A 6 0.86 -38.90 13.30
C HIS A 6 1.38 -37.78 12.42
N LEU A 7 2.71 -37.64 12.27
CA LEU A 7 3.32 -36.62 11.38
C LEU A 7 3.02 -36.91 9.90
N THR A 8 3.06 -38.19 9.48
CA THR A 8 2.70 -38.62 8.12
C THR A 8 1.20 -38.37 7.83
N TYR A 9 0.31 -38.65 8.78
CA TYR A 9 -1.12 -38.34 8.61
C TYR A 9 -1.37 -36.84 8.52
N LEU A 10 -0.69 -36.05 9.34
CA LEU A 10 -0.80 -34.58 9.29
C LEU A 10 -0.29 -34.01 7.95
N LEU A 11 0.83 -34.53 7.44
CA LEU A 11 1.38 -34.19 6.13
C LEU A 11 0.46 -34.60 4.97
N LEU A 12 -0.15 -35.79 5.06
CA LEU A 12 -1.12 -36.27 4.07
C LEU A 12 -2.39 -35.39 4.09
N CYS A 13 -2.92 -35.06 5.27
CA CYS A 13 -4.05 -34.15 5.39
C CYS A 13 -3.73 -32.76 4.82
N LEU A 14 -2.54 -32.22 5.09
CA LEU A 14 -2.07 -30.96 4.51
C LEU A 14 -1.94 -31.04 2.99
N LEU A 15 -1.46 -32.16 2.43
CA LEU A 15 -1.38 -32.40 1.00
C LEU A 15 -2.77 -32.51 0.35
N PHE A 16 -3.73 -33.21 0.98
CA PHE A 16 -5.11 -33.32 0.46
C PHE A 16 -5.85 -31.95 0.52
N VAL A 17 -5.66 -31.20 1.59
CA VAL A 17 -6.21 -29.82 1.70
C VAL A 17 -5.55 -28.91 0.66
N SER A 18 -4.24 -29.06 0.41
CA SER A 18 -3.54 -28.28 -0.60
C SER A 18 -3.99 -28.60 -2.03
N CYS A 19 -4.29 -29.86 -2.36
CA CYS A 19 -4.78 -30.24 -3.70
C CYS A 19 -6.18 -29.65 -4.00
N GLY A 20 -7.09 -29.68 -3.02
CA GLY A 20 -8.41 -29.08 -3.19
C GLY A 20 -8.37 -27.54 -3.27
N TYR A 21 -7.46 -26.92 -2.54
CA TYR A 21 -7.21 -25.50 -2.60
C TYR A 21 -6.59 -25.07 -3.93
N THR A 22 -5.61 -25.83 -4.46
CA THR A 22 -4.99 -25.52 -5.76
C THR A 22 -5.97 -25.58 -6.92
N ALA A 23 -6.92 -26.54 -6.95
CA ALA A 23 -7.92 -26.62 -8.00
C ALA A 23 -8.86 -25.40 -8.00
N ARG A 24 -9.42 -25.03 -6.85
CA ARG A 24 -10.28 -23.84 -6.70
C ARG A 24 -9.53 -22.55 -6.99
N TYR A 25 -8.28 -22.47 -6.60
CA TYR A 25 -7.41 -21.34 -6.88
C TYR A 25 -7.17 -21.16 -8.38
N GLN A 26 -6.88 -22.27 -9.10
CA GLN A 26 -6.73 -22.25 -10.57
C GLN A 26 -8.03 -21.88 -11.28
N GLU A 27 -9.17 -22.36 -10.80
CA GLU A 27 -10.49 -21.99 -11.31
C GLU A 27 -10.74 -20.47 -11.14
N ALA A 28 -10.45 -19.93 -9.96
CA ALA A 28 -10.57 -18.49 -9.71
C ALA A 28 -9.66 -17.66 -10.63
N MET A 29 -8.41 -18.11 -10.84
CA MET A 29 -7.48 -17.47 -11.78
C MET A 29 -8.01 -17.50 -13.22
N HIS A 30 -8.61 -18.63 -13.63
CA HIS A 30 -9.19 -18.78 -14.97
C HIS A 30 -10.36 -17.81 -15.19
N VAL A 31 -11.29 -17.74 -14.24
CA VAL A 31 -12.45 -16.81 -14.30
C VAL A 31 -11.99 -15.37 -14.50
N ILE A 32 -10.97 -14.93 -13.76
CA ILE A 32 -10.50 -13.57 -13.88
C ILE A 32 -9.70 -13.33 -15.16
N ALA A 33 -8.97 -14.33 -15.65
CA ALA A 33 -8.29 -14.25 -16.95
C ALA A 33 -9.29 -14.16 -18.11
N GLU A 34 -10.43 -14.83 -18.01
CA GLU A 34 -11.53 -14.74 -18.97
C GLU A 34 -12.18 -13.36 -18.92
N ALA A 35 -12.49 -12.85 -17.72
CA ALA A 35 -13.01 -11.49 -17.53
C ALA A 35 -12.06 -10.42 -18.10
N ASP A 36 -10.75 -10.55 -17.88
CA ASP A 36 -9.73 -9.68 -18.47
C ASP A 36 -9.75 -9.74 -20.00
N SER A 37 -9.88 -10.95 -20.57
CA SER A 37 -9.90 -11.14 -22.02
C SER A 37 -11.12 -10.49 -22.65
N MET A 38 -12.30 -10.61 -22.02
CA MET A 38 -13.54 -9.97 -22.50
C MET A 38 -13.43 -8.45 -22.43
N ASP A 39 -12.97 -7.89 -21.29
CA ASP A 39 -12.81 -6.45 -21.12
C ASP A 39 -11.80 -5.84 -22.12
N GLN A 40 -10.69 -6.53 -22.38
CA GLN A 40 -9.64 -6.02 -23.27
C GLN A 40 -9.95 -6.14 -24.76
N LYS A 41 -10.63 -7.23 -25.17
CA LYS A 41 -10.87 -7.51 -26.60
C LYS A 41 -12.21 -7.00 -27.08
N GLU A 42 -13.23 -7.12 -26.26
CA GLU A 42 -14.63 -6.91 -26.65
C GLU A 42 -15.24 -5.71 -25.94
N HIS A 43 -14.49 -5.08 -25.01
CA HIS A 43 -14.98 -4.03 -24.10
C HIS A 43 -16.25 -4.44 -23.34
N MET A 44 -16.44 -5.75 -23.16
CA MET A 44 -17.59 -6.33 -22.49
C MET A 44 -17.29 -6.64 -21.04
N LEU A 45 -18.27 -6.39 -20.19
CA LEU A 45 -18.20 -6.79 -18.80
C LEU A 45 -18.52 -8.29 -18.68
N TYR A 46 -17.66 -9.02 -17.95
CA TYR A 46 -17.89 -10.43 -17.67
C TYR A 46 -19.18 -10.62 -16.88
N SER A 47 -20.13 -11.39 -17.43
CA SER A 47 -21.52 -11.44 -16.95
C SER A 47 -21.76 -12.37 -15.76
N ASP A 48 -20.88 -13.36 -15.50
CA ASP A 48 -21.07 -14.32 -14.42
C ASP A 48 -20.60 -13.78 -13.07
N THR A 49 -21.47 -13.03 -12.40
CA THR A 49 -21.21 -12.46 -11.07
C THR A 49 -21.06 -13.53 -9.98
N VAL A 50 -21.67 -14.73 -10.17
CA VAL A 50 -21.52 -15.85 -9.22
C VAL A 50 -20.10 -16.41 -9.28
N ALA A 51 -19.55 -16.58 -10.48
CA ALA A 51 -18.16 -17.01 -10.66
C ALA A 51 -17.17 -15.98 -10.10
N LEU A 52 -17.40 -14.68 -10.32
CA LEU A 52 -16.60 -13.60 -9.72
C LEU A 52 -16.65 -13.64 -8.19
N GLN A 53 -17.84 -13.81 -7.61
CA GLN A 53 -18.00 -13.89 -6.16
C GLN A 53 -17.32 -15.12 -5.56
N LEU A 54 -17.38 -16.26 -6.26
CA LEU A 54 -16.68 -17.49 -5.85
C LEU A 54 -15.15 -17.30 -5.92
N ALA A 55 -14.66 -16.64 -6.98
CA ALA A 55 -13.25 -16.29 -7.13
C ALA A 55 -12.78 -15.40 -5.96
N ILE A 56 -13.53 -14.35 -5.63
CA ILE A 56 -13.25 -13.47 -4.49
C ILE A 56 -13.17 -14.29 -3.20
N ARG A 57 -14.20 -15.09 -2.88
CA ARG A 57 -14.21 -15.94 -1.66
C ARG A 57 -13.05 -16.92 -1.59
N THR A 58 -12.57 -17.37 -2.73
CA THR A 58 -11.43 -18.31 -2.81
C THR A 58 -10.10 -17.59 -2.56
N LEU A 59 -9.97 -16.36 -3.05
CA LEU A 59 -8.72 -15.58 -3.02
C LEU A 59 -8.65 -14.60 -1.85
N ASP A 60 -9.78 -14.22 -1.23
CA ASP A 60 -9.82 -13.28 -0.11
C ASP A 60 -9.36 -13.94 1.20
N ASN A 61 -8.07 -14.19 1.27
CA ASN A 61 -7.37 -14.76 2.41
C ASN A 61 -5.89 -14.36 2.36
N PRO A 62 -5.12 -14.54 3.46
CA PRO A 62 -3.71 -14.12 3.51
C PRO A 62 -2.83 -14.67 2.40
N LEU A 63 -3.08 -15.90 1.91
CA LEU A 63 -2.32 -16.49 0.81
C LEU A 63 -2.70 -15.86 -0.54
N GLY A 64 -3.97 -15.56 -0.75
CA GLY A 64 -4.43 -14.83 -1.94
C GLY A 64 -3.84 -13.43 -2.01
N TYR A 65 -3.83 -12.69 -0.91
CA TYR A 65 -3.15 -11.39 -0.83
C TYR A 65 -1.64 -11.48 -1.07
N LEU A 66 -0.99 -12.57 -0.68
CA LEU A 66 0.44 -12.75 -0.87
C LEU A 66 0.81 -13.20 -2.28
N PHE A 67 0.04 -14.10 -2.88
CA PHE A 67 0.40 -14.79 -4.12
C PHE A 67 -0.52 -14.49 -5.31
N ALA A 68 -1.69 -13.90 -5.08
CA ALA A 68 -2.70 -13.61 -6.10
C ALA A 68 -3.35 -12.24 -5.95
N HIS A 69 -2.69 -11.29 -5.31
CA HIS A 69 -3.22 -9.94 -5.08
C HIS A 69 -3.70 -9.27 -6.37
N ASN A 70 -2.98 -9.44 -7.48
CA ASN A 70 -3.40 -8.94 -8.79
C ASN A 70 -4.75 -9.51 -9.23
N THR A 71 -4.92 -10.82 -9.09
CA THR A 71 -6.17 -11.50 -9.48
C THR A 71 -7.31 -11.14 -8.54
N LEU A 72 -7.05 -11.11 -7.23
CA LEU A 72 -8.04 -10.69 -6.23
C LEU A 72 -8.50 -9.25 -6.48
N GLY A 73 -7.56 -8.34 -6.71
CA GLY A 73 -7.89 -6.94 -7.00
C GLY A 73 -8.72 -6.78 -8.27
N LYS A 74 -8.40 -7.51 -9.33
CA LYS A 74 -9.19 -7.51 -10.56
C LYS A 74 -10.58 -8.11 -10.35
N ALA A 75 -10.72 -9.18 -9.57
CA ALA A 75 -12.01 -9.76 -9.22
C ALA A 75 -12.92 -8.73 -8.54
N HIS A 76 -12.37 -8.01 -7.56
CA HIS A 76 -13.08 -6.92 -6.90
C HIS A 76 -13.40 -5.76 -7.85
N TYR A 77 -12.49 -5.38 -8.74
CA TYR A 77 -12.74 -4.35 -9.75
C TYR A 77 -13.93 -4.71 -10.65
N TYR A 78 -13.99 -5.93 -11.20
CA TYR A 78 -15.11 -6.36 -12.03
C TYR A 78 -16.42 -6.44 -11.27
N MET A 79 -16.40 -6.92 -10.02
CA MET A 79 -17.59 -6.95 -9.18
C MET A 79 -18.07 -5.54 -8.84
N GLY A 80 -17.16 -4.61 -8.56
CA GLY A 80 -17.50 -3.20 -8.36
C GLY A 80 -18.18 -2.58 -9.58
N ARG A 81 -17.74 -2.92 -10.80
CA ARG A 81 -18.38 -2.48 -12.03
C ARG A 81 -19.82 -2.99 -12.17
N HIS A 82 -20.08 -4.24 -11.79
CA HIS A 82 -21.46 -4.77 -11.77
C HIS A 82 -22.34 -3.99 -10.83
N PHE A 83 -21.92 -3.82 -9.59
CA PHE A 83 -22.69 -3.05 -8.60
C PHE A 83 -22.91 -1.60 -9.03
N SER A 84 -21.93 -1.00 -9.72
CA SER A 84 -22.08 0.34 -10.27
C SER A 84 -23.13 0.43 -11.39
N LEU A 85 -23.24 -0.60 -12.25
CA LEU A 85 -24.26 -0.67 -13.30
C LEU A 85 -25.67 -0.93 -12.73
N ASP A 86 -25.76 -1.64 -11.60
CA ASP A 86 -27.00 -1.95 -10.91
C ASP A 86 -27.42 -0.83 -9.94
N ASP A 87 -26.76 0.33 -9.99
CA ASP A 87 -26.95 1.49 -9.10
C ASP A 87 -26.76 1.19 -7.59
N GLN A 88 -26.04 0.13 -7.28
CA GLN A 88 -25.69 -0.26 -5.93
C GLN A 88 -24.34 0.38 -5.53
N ILE A 89 -24.32 1.69 -5.42
CA ILE A 89 -23.11 2.51 -5.35
C ILE A 89 -22.27 2.22 -4.09
N THR A 90 -22.91 1.95 -2.96
CA THR A 90 -22.20 1.60 -1.71
C THR A 90 -21.43 0.29 -1.86
N GLN A 91 -22.04 -0.76 -2.43
CA GLN A 91 -21.37 -2.03 -2.70
C GLN A 91 -20.27 -1.88 -3.76
N ALA A 92 -20.50 -1.05 -4.78
CA ALA A 92 -19.47 -0.71 -5.76
C ALA A 92 -18.23 -0.09 -5.09
N ALA A 93 -18.43 0.88 -4.18
CA ALA A 93 -17.36 1.50 -3.43
C ALA A 93 -16.59 0.51 -2.56
N GLU A 94 -17.29 -0.39 -1.83
CA GLU A 94 -16.66 -1.44 -1.02
C GLU A 94 -15.73 -2.31 -1.89
N HIS A 95 -16.18 -2.71 -3.06
CA HIS A 95 -15.40 -3.53 -3.98
C HIS A 95 -14.22 -2.76 -4.61
N TYR A 96 -14.37 -1.49 -4.99
CA TYR A 96 -13.25 -0.69 -5.49
C TYR A 96 -12.20 -0.42 -4.40
N ILE A 97 -12.63 -0.20 -3.16
CA ILE A 97 -11.74 -0.10 -2.00
C ILE A 97 -10.96 -1.42 -1.79
N ALA A 98 -11.64 -2.56 -1.88
CA ALA A 98 -11.00 -3.87 -1.75
C ALA A 98 -10.00 -4.12 -2.89
N ALA A 99 -10.32 -3.69 -4.12
CA ALA A 99 -9.43 -3.75 -5.27
C ALA A 99 -8.18 -2.88 -5.08
N ASP A 100 -8.32 -1.66 -4.58
CA ASP A 100 -7.20 -0.77 -4.28
C ASP A 100 -6.30 -1.32 -3.16
N ARG A 101 -6.91 -1.89 -2.11
CA ARG A 101 -6.21 -2.56 -1.00
C ARG A 101 -5.41 -3.79 -1.44
N ALA A 102 -5.83 -4.45 -2.51
CA ALA A 102 -5.09 -5.58 -3.08
C ALA A 102 -3.78 -5.15 -3.75
N GLN A 103 -3.59 -3.85 -4.02
CA GLN A 103 -2.35 -3.29 -4.59
C GLN A 103 -1.93 -3.95 -5.90
N ILE A 104 -2.81 -3.89 -6.90
CA ILE A 104 -2.54 -4.46 -8.22
C ILE A 104 -1.27 -3.84 -8.82
N ASP A 105 -0.36 -4.67 -9.32
CA ASP A 105 0.88 -4.21 -9.96
C ASP A 105 0.63 -3.47 -11.28
N ASP A 106 -0.41 -3.88 -12.04
CA ASP A 106 -0.76 -3.28 -13.32
C ASP A 106 -1.28 -1.85 -13.15
N PRO A 107 -0.54 -0.84 -13.66
CA PRO A 107 -0.91 0.56 -13.50
C PRO A 107 -2.22 0.92 -14.22
N ILE A 108 -2.62 0.18 -15.29
CA ILE A 108 -3.90 0.42 -15.96
C ILE A 108 -5.06 0.12 -14.99
N TYR A 109 -5.00 -1.01 -14.28
CA TYR A 109 -6.05 -1.35 -13.31
C TYR A 109 -6.05 -0.41 -12.10
N ARG A 110 -4.87 -0.01 -11.59
CA ARG A 110 -4.80 1.03 -10.55
C ARG A 110 -5.46 2.33 -11.00
N GLY A 111 -5.18 2.75 -12.24
CA GLY A 111 -5.81 3.93 -12.83
C GLY A 111 -7.33 3.78 -12.92
N ARG A 112 -7.82 2.68 -13.48
CA ARG A 112 -9.27 2.40 -13.63
C ARG A 112 -10.00 2.38 -12.29
N ILE A 113 -9.44 1.72 -11.26
CA ILE A 113 -10.02 1.65 -9.93
C ILE A 113 -10.17 3.05 -9.33
N ASN A 114 -9.09 3.86 -9.40
CA ASN A 114 -9.13 5.23 -8.90
C ASN A 114 -10.10 6.10 -9.70
N SER A 115 -10.21 5.93 -11.02
CA SER A 115 -11.23 6.61 -11.82
C SER A 115 -12.65 6.25 -11.40
N CYS A 116 -12.93 4.95 -11.13
CA CYS A 116 -14.25 4.53 -10.64
C CYS A 116 -14.59 5.18 -9.27
N MET A 117 -13.63 5.22 -8.36
CA MET A 117 -13.82 5.91 -7.06
C MET A 117 -14.02 7.42 -7.24
N ALA A 118 -13.31 8.04 -8.17
CA ALA A 118 -13.50 9.45 -8.52
C ALA A 118 -14.91 9.74 -9.04
N HIS A 119 -15.43 8.87 -9.92
CA HIS A 119 -16.79 9.03 -10.44
C HIS A 119 -17.86 8.92 -9.36
N ILE A 120 -17.70 8.04 -8.36
CA ILE A 120 -18.60 7.98 -7.20
C ILE A 120 -18.58 9.31 -6.43
N CYS A 121 -17.39 9.87 -6.21
CA CYS A 121 -17.25 11.18 -5.55
C CYS A 121 -17.88 12.31 -6.35
N LYS A 122 -17.73 12.28 -7.69
CA LYS A 122 -18.33 13.24 -8.62
C LYS A 122 -19.85 13.26 -8.49
N GLN A 123 -20.49 12.11 -8.47
CA GLN A 123 -21.94 11.99 -8.35
C GLN A 123 -22.48 12.49 -7.01
N ASN A 124 -21.64 12.55 -5.98
CA ASN A 124 -21.96 13.11 -4.66
C ASN A 124 -21.47 14.55 -4.47
N GLU A 125 -21.14 15.25 -5.55
CA GLU A 125 -20.66 16.66 -5.54
C GLU A 125 -19.43 16.87 -4.63
N SER A 126 -18.64 15.82 -4.42
CA SER A 126 -17.41 15.86 -3.63
C SER A 126 -16.20 16.12 -4.50
N ASP A 127 -16.14 17.31 -5.09
CA ASP A 127 -15.15 17.68 -6.11
C ASP A 127 -13.69 17.54 -5.65
N SER A 128 -13.40 17.92 -4.40
CA SER A 128 -12.05 17.80 -3.85
C SER A 128 -11.61 16.34 -3.74
N LEU A 129 -12.52 15.45 -3.37
CA LEU A 129 -12.26 14.03 -3.24
C LEU A 129 -12.17 13.35 -4.63
N ALA A 130 -13.05 13.76 -5.55
CA ALA A 130 -13.00 13.31 -6.94
C ALA A 130 -11.66 13.72 -7.59
N LEU A 131 -11.22 14.96 -7.42
CA LEU A 131 -9.92 15.43 -7.91
C LEU A 131 -8.77 14.57 -7.35
N LEU A 132 -8.77 14.26 -6.06
CA LEU A 132 -7.72 13.43 -5.45
C LEU A 132 -7.62 12.06 -6.12
N PHE A 133 -8.76 11.39 -6.35
CA PHE A 133 -8.78 10.09 -7.00
C PHE A 133 -8.42 10.19 -8.49
N PHE A 134 -8.86 11.22 -9.22
CA PHE A 134 -8.43 11.44 -10.60
C PHE A 134 -6.93 11.72 -10.70
N LEU A 135 -6.32 12.45 -9.77
CA LEU A 135 -4.87 12.64 -9.74
C LEU A 135 -4.12 11.31 -9.53
N ARG A 136 -4.63 10.42 -8.66
CA ARG A 136 -4.08 9.07 -8.48
C ARG A 136 -4.23 8.22 -9.75
N ALA A 137 -5.40 8.29 -10.40
CA ALA A 137 -5.65 7.60 -11.65
C ALA A 137 -4.69 8.08 -12.74
N ASN A 138 -4.55 9.41 -12.90
CA ASN A 138 -3.68 10.03 -13.87
C ASN A 138 -2.21 9.63 -13.67
N ALA A 139 -1.71 9.61 -12.43
CA ALA A 139 -0.36 9.14 -12.12
C ALA A 139 -0.15 7.68 -12.52
N ALA A 140 -1.12 6.80 -12.27
CA ALA A 140 -1.06 5.40 -12.65
C ALA A 140 -1.11 5.21 -14.17
N PHE A 141 -1.95 5.93 -14.88
CA PHE A 141 -2.01 5.89 -16.33
C PHE A 141 -0.74 6.46 -17.00
N HIS A 142 -0.14 7.50 -16.43
CA HIS A 142 1.17 7.99 -16.87
C HIS A 142 2.25 6.90 -16.73
N GLU A 143 2.29 6.18 -15.61
CA GLU A 143 3.20 5.04 -15.41
C GLU A 143 2.98 3.95 -16.45
N SER A 144 1.74 3.69 -16.87
CA SER A 144 1.36 2.66 -17.86
C SER A 144 1.88 2.97 -19.27
N ARG A 145 2.27 4.20 -19.56
CA ARG A 145 2.66 4.71 -20.90
C ARG A 145 1.57 4.49 -21.96
N LYS A 146 0.31 4.52 -21.54
CA LYS A 146 -0.85 4.43 -22.43
C LYS A 146 -1.46 5.81 -22.59
N ASP A 147 -1.03 6.52 -23.63
CA ASP A 147 -1.39 7.92 -23.87
C ASP A 147 -2.90 8.16 -23.88
N TRP A 148 -3.70 7.21 -24.38
CA TRP A 148 -5.15 7.33 -24.42
C TRP A 148 -5.74 7.51 -23.01
N TYR A 149 -5.42 6.62 -22.05
CA TYR A 149 -5.92 6.73 -20.67
C TYR A 149 -5.40 7.97 -19.94
N TYR A 150 -4.12 8.24 -20.14
CA TYR A 150 -3.47 9.40 -19.51
C TYR A 150 -4.10 10.71 -19.99
N ALA A 151 -4.24 10.88 -21.31
CA ALA A 151 -4.81 12.09 -21.90
C ALA A 151 -6.26 12.31 -21.47
N HIS A 152 -7.11 11.26 -21.48
CA HIS A 152 -8.50 11.38 -21.01
C HIS A 152 -8.57 11.79 -19.54
N THR A 153 -7.71 11.20 -18.69
CA THR A 153 -7.69 11.55 -17.27
C THR A 153 -7.17 12.97 -17.00
N LEU A 154 -6.33 13.54 -17.89
CA LEU A 154 -5.97 14.95 -17.82
C LEU A 154 -7.21 15.85 -17.98
N LEU A 155 -8.14 15.49 -18.85
CA LEU A 155 -9.39 16.23 -19.01
C LEU A 155 -10.22 16.18 -17.72
N ASP A 156 -10.36 15.01 -17.10
CA ASP A 156 -11.06 14.86 -15.83
C ASP A 156 -10.38 15.69 -14.72
N VAL A 157 -9.06 15.66 -14.60
CA VAL A 157 -8.30 16.48 -13.65
C VAL A 157 -8.53 17.95 -13.89
N SER A 158 -8.55 18.41 -15.15
CA SER A 158 -8.83 19.80 -15.48
C SER A 158 -10.26 20.20 -15.14
N GLU A 159 -11.24 19.33 -15.41
CA GLU A 159 -12.64 19.53 -15.06
C GLU A 159 -12.80 19.81 -13.57
N PHE A 160 -12.17 18.98 -12.70
CA PHE A 160 -12.28 19.14 -11.25
C PHE A 160 -11.48 20.32 -10.69
N HIS A 161 -10.34 20.65 -11.28
CA HIS A 161 -9.70 21.93 -10.97
C HIS A 161 -10.60 23.12 -11.32
N THR A 162 -11.36 23.02 -12.40
CA THR A 162 -12.31 24.06 -12.82
C THR A 162 -13.46 24.19 -11.82
N TYR A 163 -14.11 23.11 -11.40
CA TYR A 163 -15.16 23.13 -10.37
C TYR A 163 -14.68 23.70 -9.02
N LEU A 164 -13.43 23.45 -8.67
CA LEU A 164 -12.81 24.01 -7.47
C LEU A 164 -12.28 25.45 -7.67
N HIS A 165 -12.56 26.07 -8.81
CA HIS A 165 -12.07 27.40 -9.19
C HIS A 165 -10.53 27.55 -9.16
N HIS A 166 -9.80 26.43 -9.33
CA HIS A 166 -8.36 26.40 -9.48
C HIS A 166 -7.96 26.64 -10.95
N PHE A 167 -8.32 27.80 -11.50
CA PHE A 167 -8.24 28.08 -12.95
C PHE A 167 -6.82 27.99 -13.52
N ASP A 168 -5.79 28.41 -12.79
CA ASP A 168 -4.39 28.30 -13.23
C ASP A 168 -3.95 26.86 -13.41
N GLN A 169 -4.37 25.98 -12.48
CA GLN A 169 -4.09 24.55 -12.54
C GLN A 169 -4.87 23.88 -13.68
N ALA A 170 -6.15 24.24 -13.84
CA ALA A 170 -7.00 23.76 -14.92
C ALA A 170 -6.40 24.10 -16.30
N ASP A 171 -6.01 25.37 -16.52
CA ASP A 171 -5.38 25.82 -17.76
C ASP A 171 -4.04 25.09 -18.01
N SER A 172 -3.21 24.92 -16.97
CA SER A 172 -1.95 24.20 -17.10
C SER A 172 -2.15 22.76 -17.56
N VAL A 173 -3.16 22.08 -17.00
CA VAL A 173 -3.49 20.67 -17.36
C VAL A 173 -4.09 20.64 -18.78
N LEU A 174 -4.97 21.57 -19.16
CA LEU A 174 -5.53 21.68 -20.51
C LEU A 174 -4.45 21.89 -21.57
N ARG A 175 -3.42 22.68 -21.29
CA ARG A 175 -2.29 22.84 -22.22
C ARG A 175 -1.52 21.53 -22.44
N ILE A 176 -1.36 20.73 -21.39
CA ILE A 176 -0.76 19.40 -21.54
C ILE A 176 -1.68 18.53 -22.38
N ALA A 177 -2.98 18.50 -22.06
CA ALA A 177 -3.99 17.73 -22.78
C ALA A 177 -4.05 18.09 -24.26
N GLN A 178 -3.89 19.37 -24.62
CA GLN A 178 -3.89 19.87 -26.01
C GLN A 178 -2.79 19.22 -26.86
N SER A 179 -1.69 18.78 -26.26
CA SER A 179 -0.59 18.13 -26.99
C SER A 179 -0.97 16.73 -27.53
N TYR A 180 -2.04 16.13 -27.01
CA TYR A 180 -2.53 14.83 -27.42
C TYR A 180 -3.62 15.01 -28.49
N GLN A 181 -3.36 14.48 -29.69
CA GLN A 181 -4.32 14.48 -30.81
C GLN A 181 -4.66 13.03 -31.12
N LEU A 182 -5.57 12.45 -30.32
CA LEU A 182 -5.86 11.01 -30.40
C LEU A 182 -6.93 10.72 -31.48
N ASP A 183 -8.16 11.18 -31.26
CA ASP A 183 -9.30 10.93 -32.12
C ASP A 183 -10.37 12.01 -31.96
N ASN A 184 -11.46 11.93 -32.71
CA ASN A 184 -12.57 12.90 -32.61
C ASN A 184 -13.26 12.83 -31.25
N TYR A 185 -13.35 11.65 -30.63
CA TYR A 185 -13.92 11.49 -29.31
C TYR A 185 -13.12 12.25 -28.25
N TYR A 186 -11.79 12.11 -28.25
CA TYR A 186 -10.92 12.86 -27.37
C TYR A 186 -11.03 14.37 -27.61
N LEU A 187 -11.04 14.79 -28.87
CA LEU A 187 -11.09 16.20 -29.20
C LEU A 187 -12.43 16.84 -28.79
N ALA A 188 -13.55 16.11 -28.92
CA ALA A 188 -14.84 16.54 -28.43
C ALA A 188 -14.81 16.72 -26.90
N ARG A 189 -14.30 15.75 -26.16
CA ARG A 189 -14.13 15.85 -24.70
C ARG A 189 -13.22 17.00 -24.30
N TYR A 190 -12.15 17.24 -25.04
CA TYR A 190 -11.26 18.39 -24.81
C TYR A 190 -11.99 19.73 -24.97
N TYR A 191 -12.81 19.87 -26.02
CA TYR A 191 -13.61 21.08 -26.20
C TYR A 191 -14.73 21.22 -25.14
N GLU A 192 -15.34 20.14 -24.70
CA GLU A 192 -16.27 20.17 -23.57
C GLU A 192 -15.61 20.69 -22.30
N THR A 193 -14.41 20.19 -21.98
CA THR A 193 -13.66 20.64 -20.81
C THR A 193 -13.25 22.10 -20.94
N GLN A 194 -12.87 22.58 -22.14
CA GLN A 194 -12.66 24.00 -22.39
C GLN A 194 -13.94 24.82 -22.25
N GLY A 195 -15.06 24.29 -22.75
CA GLY A 195 -16.36 24.95 -22.60
C GLY A 195 -16.73 25.14 -21.12
N LEU A 196 -16.55 24.11 -20.31
CA LEU A 196 -16.73 24.17 -18.86
C LEU A 196 -15.79 25.19 -18.20
N TYR A 197 -14.50 25.16 -18.55
CA TYR A 197 -13.51 26.09 -18.02
C TYR A 197 -13.92 27.57 -18.24
N PHE A 198 -14.42 27.92 -19.43
CA PHE A 198 -14.88 29.26 -19.71
C PHE A 198 -16.24 29.56 -19.05
N TYR A 199 -17.11 28.56 -18.93
CA TYR A 199 -18.40 28.70 -18.25
C TYR A 199 -18.22 29.08 -16.77
N GLU A 200 -17.35 28.37 -16.05
CA GLU A 200 -17.08 28.65 -14.63
C GLU A 200 -16.40 30.03 -14.41
N GLN A 201 -15.79 30.61 -15.45
CA GLN A 201 -15.29 31.97 -15.46
C GLN A 201 -16.34 33.01 -15.91
N LEU A 202 -17.58 32.58 -16.10
CA LEU A 202 -18.70 33.42 -16.59
C LEU A 202 -18.45 34.00 -17.99
N GLN A 203 -17.57 33.37 -18.79
CA GLN A 203 -17.28 33.75 -20.17
C GLN A 203 -18.18 32.98 -21.14
N TYR A 204 -19.48 33.23 -21.08
CA TYR A 204 -20.51 32.43 -21.75
C TYR A 204 -20.32 32.30 -23.27
N ASP A 205 -19.91 33.39 -23.95
CA ASP A 205 -19.67 33.32 -25.40
C ASP A 205 -18.57 32.34 -25.77
N SER A 206 -17.47 32.32 -25.01
CA SER A 206 -16.37 31.36 -25.18
C SER A 206 -16.83 29.93 -24.84
N ALA A 207 -17.59 29.79 -23.76
CA ALA A 207 -18.15 28.50 -23.37
C ALA A 207 -19.03 27.89 -24.48
N LEU A 208 -19.98 28.69 -25.02
CA LEU A 208 -20.83 28.29 -26.14
C LEU A 208 -20.02 27.92 -27.39
N TYR A 209 -19.00 28.73 -27.72
CA TYR A 209 -18.11 28.41 -28.84
C TYR A 209 -17.50 27.03 -28.72
N TYR A 210 -16.86 26.70 -27.60
CA TYR A 210 -16.20 25.41 -27.43
C TYR A 210 -17.19 24.25 -27.30
N LEU A 211 -18.32 24.43 -26.64
CA LEU A 211 -19.36 23.39 -26.55
C LEU A 211 -19.97 23.09 -27.93
N HIS A 212 -20.15 24.10 -28.80
CA HIS A 212 -20.57 23.85 -30.17
C HIS A 212 -19.49 23.12 -31.00
N GLN A 213 -18.19 23.39 -30.79
CA GLN A 213 -17.12 22.61 -31.42
C GLN A 213 -17.17 21.16 -30.98
N ALA A 214 -17.40 20.87 -29.69
CA ALA A 214 -17.57 19.52 -29.18
C ALA A 214 -18.76 18.83 -29.86
N LEU A 215 -19.92 19.51 -29.92
CA LEU A 215 -21.14 18.97 -30.52
C LEU A 215 -20.98 18.54 -31.99
N HIS A 216 -20.15 19.25 -32.74
CA HIS A 216 -19.86 18.93 -34.15
C HIS A 216 -18.97 17.69 -34.32
N LEU A 217 -18.20 17.32 -33.31
CA LEU A 217 -17.28 16.20 -33.37
C LEU A 217 -17.89 14.88 -32.90
N TRP A 218 -18.98 14.92 -32.11
CA TRP A 218 -19.66 13.73 -31.64
C TRP A 218 -20.34 12.98 -32.77
N GLU A 219 -20.01 11.70 -32.92
CA GLU A 219 -20.59 10.87 -33.97
C GLU A 219 -21.95 10.26 -33.58
N TYR A 220 -22.10 9.91 -32.30
CA TYR A 220 -23.32 9.25 -31.80
C TYR A 220 -24.14 10.23 -30.94
N GLU A 221 -25.48 10.10 -30.97
CA GLU A 221 -26.35 10.97 -30.18
C GLU A 221 -26.20 10.80 -28.69
N GLU A 222 -25.85 9.59 -28.21
CA GLU A 222 -25.58 9.31 -26.82
C GLU A 222 -24.40 10.14 -26.30
N ASP A 223 -23.37 10.32 -27.12
CA ASP A 223 -22.17 11.08 -26.74
C ASP A 223 -22.46 12.59 -26.64
N LYS A 224 -23.44 13.10 -27.41
CA LYS A 224 -23.84 14.52 -27.38
C LYS A 224 -24.56 14.93 -26.10
N PHE A 225 -25.06 13.97 -25.35
CA PHE A 225 -25.94 14.22 -24.22
C PHE A 225 -25.31 15.13 -23.16
N TYR A 226 -24.05 14.88 -22.80
CA TYR A 226 -23.32 15.72 -21.84
C TYR A 226 -23.15 17.15 -22.37
N THR A 227 -22.82 17.31 -23.66
CA THR A 227 -22.72 18.64 -24.30
C THR A 227 -24.07 19.38 -24.28
N TYR A 228 -25.19 18.66 -24.53
CA TYR A 228 -26.53 19.25 -24.45
C TYR A 228 -26.83 19.77 -23.04
N LYS A 229 -26.47 19.03 -22.00
CA LYS A 229 -26.65 19.47 -20.62
C LYS A 229 -25.89 20.78 -20.36
N LYS A 230 -24.64 20.86 -20.78
CA LYS A 230 -23.82 22.08 -20.61
C LYS A 230 -24.34 23.25 -21.42
N LEU A 231 -24.73 23.05 -22.68
CA LEU A 231 -25.35 24.09 -23.51
C LEU A 231 -26.64 24.61 -22.88
N MET A 232 -27.51 23.71 -22.42
CA MET A 232 -28.73 24.09 -21.70
C MET A 232 -28.40 24.98 -20.50
N GLN A 233 -27.44 24.54 -19.66
CA GLN A 233 -27.08 25.27 -18.46
C GLN A 233 -26.53 26.66 -18.75
N VAL A 234 -25.61 26.77 -19.72
CA VAL A 234 -25.07 28.09 -20.14
C VAL A 234 -26.19 29.04 -20.55
N HIS A 235 -27.13 28.59 -21.41
CA HIS A 235 -28.26 29.42 -21.85
C HIS A 235 -29.22 29.75 -20.70
N LEU A 236 -29.46 28.85 -19.74
CA LEU A 236 -30.26 29.10 -18.55
C LEU A 236 -29.65 30.24 -17.71
N ASP A 237 -28.34 30.20 -17.48
CA ASP A 237 -27.64 31.20 -16.66
C ASP A 237 -27.52 32.57 -17.35
N MET A 238 -27.52 32.55 -18.68
CA MET A 238 -27.68 33.79 -19.49
C MET A 238 -29.13 34.32 -19.47
N GLY A 239 -30.09 33.57 -18.95
CA GLY A 239 -31.51 33.91 -18.99
C GLY A 239 -32.16 33.68 -20.39
N ASP A 240 -31.46 33.02 -21.29
CA ASP A 240 -31.91 32.70 -22.65
C ASP A 240 -32.63 31.36 -22.71
N TYR A 241 -33.84 31.32 -22.15
CA TYR A 241 -34.67 30.14 -22.12
C TYR A 241 -35.05 29.63 -23.53
N VAL A 242 -35.06 30.52 -24.53
CA VAL A 242 -35.43 30.15 -25.90
C VAL A 242 -34.37 29.24 -26.53
N SER A 243 -33.12 29.63 -26.38
CA SER A 243 -31.99 28.83 -26.87
C SER A 243 -31.72 27.56 -26.03
N ALA A 244 -32.11 27.56 -24.75
CA ALA A 244 -32.02 26.38 -23.87
C ALA A 244 -33.07 25.32 -24.20
N LEU A 245 -34.22 25.68 -24.77
CA LEU A 245 -35.39 24.85 -24.94
C LEU A 245 -35.14 23.53 -25.76
N PRO A 246 -34.45 23.59 -26.92
CA PRO A 246 -34.18 22.35 -27.68
C PRO A 246 -33.41 21.30 -26.87
N TYR A 247 -32.42 21.74 -26.10
CA TYR A 247 -31.60 20.86 -25.25
C TYR A 247 -32.42 20.32 -24.09
N ALA A 248 -33.26 21.14 -23.46
CA ALA A 248 -34.14 20.73 -22.38
C ALA A 248 -35.15 19.64 -22.81
N GLN A 249 -35.66 19.75 -24.05
CA GLN A 249 -36.55 18.72 -24.62
C GLN A 249 -35.85 17.38 -24.77
N VAL A 250 -34.66 17.37 -25.37
CA VAL A 250 -33.87 16.14 -25.53
C VAL A 250 -33.51 15.53 -24.16
N ILE A 251 -33.12 16.34 -23.20
CA ILE A 251 -32.77 15.86 -21.86
C ILE A 251 -34.00 15.28 -21.17
N ALA A 252 -35.16 15.91 -21.25
CA ALA A 252 -36.41 15.41 -20.65
C ALA A 252 -36.90 14.10 -21.26
N GLU A 253 -36.54 13.82 -22.52
CA GLU A 253 -36.90 12.58 -23.21
C GLU A 253 -35.91 11.43 -22.95
N LEU A 254 -34.64 11.73 -22.81
CA LEU A 254 -33.58 10.69 -22.83
C LEU A 254 -32.93 10.46 -21.46
N SER A 255 -32.97 11.45 -20.54
CA SER A 255 -32.30 11.27 -19.25
C SER A 255 -33.11 10.40 -18.29
N ALA A 256 -32.40 9.48 -17.63
CA ALA A 256 -32.87 8.81 -16.45
C ALA A 256 -32.33 9.44 -15.14
N ASP A 257 -31.40 10.41 -15.26
CA ASP A 257 -30.79 11.08 -14.11
C ASP A 257 -31.75 12.15 -13.55
N PRO A 258 -32.21 12.02 -12.29
CA PRO A 258 -33.13 12.98 -11.69
C PRO A 258 -32.58 14.41 -11.67
N ASN A 259 -31.27 14.61 -11.49
CA ASN A 259 -30.64 15.94 -11.46
C ASN A 259 -30.78 16.65 -12.83
N ASP A 260 -30.56 15.92 -13.94
CA ASP A 260 -30.75 16.43 -15.29
C ASP A 260 -32.21 16.84 -15.54
N LEU A 261 -33.14 15.99 -15.11
CA LEU A 261 -34.57 16.19 -15.31
C LEU A 261 -35.09 17.42 -14.55
N VAL A 262 -34.61 17.67 -13.32
CA VAL A 262 -34.98 18.87 -12.53
C VAL A 262 -34.69 20.16 -13.33
N ASN A 263 -33.52 20.24 -13.96
CA ASN A 263 -33.10 21.41 -14.73
C ASN A 263 -33.83 21.50 -16.08
N ALA A 264 -34.02 20.39 -16.76
CA ALA A 264 -34.75 20.35 -18.03
C ALA A 264 -36.21 20.75 -17.85
N TYR A 265 -36.92 20.20 -16.86
CA TYR A 265 -38.30 20.58 -16.57
C TYR A 265 -38.42 22.04 -16.10
N TYR A 266 -37.42 22.58 -15.39
CA TYR A 266 -37.39 23.99 -15.05
C TYR A 266 -37.40 24.87 -16.33
N CYS A 267 -36.55 24.54 -17.32
CA CYS A 267 -36.50 25.23 -18.61
C CYS A 267 -37.87 25.17 -19.35
N LEU A 268 -38.44 23.93 -19.45
CA LEU A 268 -39.74 23.71 -20.08
C LEU A 268 -40.87 24.44 -19.40
N MET A 269 -40.85 24.57 -18.07
CA MET A 269 -41.80 25.37 -17.32
C MET A 269 -41.71 26.85 -17.65
N GLN A 270 -40.51 27.41 -17.82
CA GLN A 270 -40.36 28.85 -18.18
C GLN A 270 -40.94 29.14 -19.57
N ASP A 271 -40.75 28.21 -20.53
CA ASP A 271 -41.37 28.35 -21.86
C ASP A 271 -42.90 28.24 -21.79
N ALA A 272 -43.45 27.21 -21.10
CA ALA A 272 -44.89 27.05 -20.91
C ALA A 272 -45.53 28.29 -20.24
N LYS A 273 -44.88 28.81 -19.19
CA LYS A 273 -45.28 30.05 -18.53
C LYS A 273 -45.33 31.24 -19.47
N LYS A 274 -44.27 31.41 -20.30
CA LYS A 274 -44.20 32.53 -21.28
C LYS A 274 -45.30 32.42 -22.37
N ARG A 275 -45.68 31.19 -22.77
CA ARG A 275 -46.75 30.95 -23.73
C ARG A 275 -48.14 30.98 -23.12
N GLY A 276 -48.26 31.02 -21.80
CA GLY A 276 -49.56 30.96 -21.11
C GLY A 276 -50.19 29.54 -21.15
N ASP A 277 -49.42 28.50 -21.41
CA ASP A 277 -49.88 27.11 -21.47
C ASP A 277 -49.92 26.54 -20.06
N ILE A 278 -51.05 26.71 -19.36
CA ILE A 278 -51.23 26.33 -17.97
C ILE A 278 -51.18 24.82 -17.82
N ASP A 279 -51.68 24.05 -18.77
CA ASP A 279 -51.71 22.58 -18.70
C ASP A 279 -50.27 22.00 -18.75
N LYS A 280 -49.47 22.48 -19.70
CA LYS A 280 -48.04 22.10 -19.73
C LYS A 280 -47.24 22.59 -18.56
N LEU A 281 -47.50 23.80 -18.11
CA LEU A 281 -46.83 24.36 -16.91
C LEU A 281 -47.09 23.46 -15.69
N SER A 282 -48.33 23.03 -15.49
CA SER A 282 -48.71 22.14 -14.40
C SER A 282 -48.07 20.75 -14.57
N ALA A 283 -48.11 20.18 -15.78
CA ALA A 283 -47.47 18.87 -16.05
C ALA A 283 -45.98 18.89 -15.79
N TYR A 284 -45.24 19.89 -16.28
CA TYR A 284 -43.80 20.01 -16.05
C TYR A 284 -43.47 20.28 -14.59
N ALA A 285 -44.31 21.02 -13.85
CA ALA A 285 -44.13 21.27 -12.44
C ALA A 285 -44.23 19.95 -11.63
N HIS A 286 -45.19 19.09 -11.94
CA HIS A 286 -45.29 17.76 -11.31
C HIS A 286 -44.09 16.87 -11.67
N ALA A 287 -43.73 16.78 -12.96
CA ALA A 287 -42.60 15.98 -13.39
C ALA A 287 -41.28 16.46 -12.75
N ARG A 288 -41.10 17.77 -12.57
CA ARG A 288 -39.96 18.33 -11.85
C ARG A 288 -39.97 17.94 -10.37
N GLN A 289 -41.15 17.93 -9.72
CA GLN A 289 -41.27 17.51 -8.31
C GLN A 289 -40.94 16.04 -8.17
N ASP A 290 -41.47 15.18 -9.05
CA ASP A 290 -41.16 13.73 -9.05
C ASP A 290 -39.66 13.47 -9.23
N ALA A 291 -39.01 14.20 -10.14
CA ALA A 291 -37.55 14.11 -10.34
C ALA A 291 -36.78 14.59 -9.09
N ASN A 292 -37.24 15.65 -8.42
CA ASN A 292 -36.59 16.13 -7.19
C ASN A 292 -36.73 15.14 -6.04
N ASP A 293 -37.87 14.47 -5.91
CA ASP A 293 -38.10 13.45 -4.89
C ASP A 293 -37.17 12.23 -5.11
N LEU A 294 -36.99 11.79 -6.35
CA LEU A 294 -36.03 10.74 -6.74
C LEU A 294 -34.58 11.18 -6.45
N LEU A 295 -34.24 12.43 -6.72
CA LEU A 295 -32.91 12.96 -6.43
C LEU A 295 -32.61 12.90 -4.92
N MET A 296 -33.58 13.26 -4.08
CA MET A 296 -33.42 13.20 -2.62
C MET A 296 -33.27 11.77 -2.11
N GLU A 297 -33.91 10.78 -2.74
CA GLU A 297 -33.74 9.36 -2.42
C GLU A 297 -32.32 8.85 -2.79
N SER A 298 -31.81 9.26 -3.95
CA SER A 298 -30.50 8.82 -4.43
C SER A 298 -29.34 9.34 -3.59
N VAL A 299 -29.42 10.55 -3.03
CA VAL A 299 -28.38 11.20 -2.22
C VAL A 299 -27.93 10.30 -1.06
N GLY A 300 -28.85 9.54 -0.43
CA GLY A 300 -28.52 8.64 0.67
C GLY A 300 -27.53 7.53 0.29
N ASN A 301 -27.65 6.98 -0.91
CA ASN A 301 -26.77 5.90 -1.42
C ASN A 301 -25.34 6.41 -1.67
N TYR A 302 -25.21 7.58 -2.25
CA TYR A 302 -23.91 8.18 -2.52
C TYR A 302 -23.18 8.65 -1.25
N ASN A 303 -23.89 9.17 -0.26
CA ASN A 303 -23.31 9.57 1.03
C ASN A 303 -22.65 8.38 1.75
N GLY A 304 -23.29 7.21 1.72
CA GLY A 304 -22.70 5.98 2.29
C GLY A 304 -21.41 5.60 1.59
N ALA A 305 -21.38 5.61 0.26
CA ALA A 305 -20.20 5.32 -0.54
C ALA A 305 -19.07 6.33 -0.31
N GLN A 306 -19.38 7.63 -0.22
CA GLN A 306 -18.39 8.67 0.06
C GLN A 306 -17.74 8.47 1.43
N THR A 307 -18.52 8.20 2.47
CA THR A 307 -17.99 7.94 3.82
C THR A 307 -16.98 6.80 3.79
N LEU A 308 -17.28 5.69 3.07
CA LEU A 308 -16.36 4.57 2.92
C LEU A 308 -15.06 4.97 2.21
N LEU A 309 -15.13 5.82 1.18
CA LEU A 309 -13.96 6.31 0.46
C LEU A 309 -13.10 7.25 1.31
N GLU A 310 -13.71 8.11 2.13
CA GLU A 310 -13.00 8.96 3.10
C GLU A 310 -12.29 8.13 4.17
N GLU A 311 -12.97 7.12 4.73
CA GLU A 311 -12.38 6.18 5.67
C GLU A 311 -11.22 5.38 5.05
N HIS A 312 -11.36 4.98 3.79
CA HIS A 312 -10.29 4.31 3.05
C HIS A 312 -9.05 5.20 2.89
N LEU A 313 -9.24 6.48 2.57
CA LEU A 313 -8.13 7.44 2.49
C LEU A 313 -7.46 7.69 3.83
N ALA A 314 -8.24 7.73 4.92
CA ALA A 314 -7.71 7.87 6.27
C ALA A 314 -6.95 6.63 6.75
N ASN A 315 -7.38 5.43 6.32
CA ASN A 315 -6.77 4.14 6.69
C ASN A 315 -6.74 3.16 5.50
N PRO A 316 -5.86 3.39 4.51
CA PRO A 316 -5.82 2.57 3.30
C PRO A 316 -5.40 1.11 3.58
N TYR A 317 -4.74 0.84 4.70
CA TYR A 317 -4.21 -0.49 5.05
C TYR A 317 -4.66 -0.96 6.43
N PRO A 318 -5.97 -1.22 6.65
CA PRO A 318 -6.49 -1.64 7.97
C PRO A 318 -5.88 -2.97 8.43
N TYR A 319 -5.43 -3.81 7.50
CA TYR A 319 -4.81 -5.12 7.79
C TYR A 319 -3.29 -5.08 7.97
N ARG A 320 -2.64 -3.90 7.96
CA ARG A 320 -1.19 -3.79 8.18
C ARG A 320 -0.75 -4.47 9.47
N TRP A 321 -1.54 -4.36 10.52
CA TRP A 321 -1.29 -5.03 11.79
C TRP A 321 -1.44 -6.56 11.71
N VAL A 322 -2.37 -7.07 10.88
CA VAL A 322 -2.52 -8.51 10.64
C VAL A 322 -1.28 -9.07 9.97
N TRP A 323 -0.72 -8.35 8.98
CA TRP A 323 0.53 -8.75 8.32
C TRP A 323 1.72 -8.71 9.28
N ILE A 324 1.81 -7.70 10.14
CA ILE A 324 2.86 -7.59 11.16
C ILE A 324 2.72 -8.76 12.15
N THR A 325 1.52 -9.11 12.58
CA THR A 325 1.28 -10.24 13.49
C THR A 325 1.56 -11.58 12.83
N LEU A 326 1.15 -11.80 11.58
CA LEU A 326 1.46 -13.01 10.82
C LEU A 326 2.95 -13.17 10.55
N LEU A 327 3.64 -12.09 10.19
CA LEU A 327 5.08 -12.07 10.01
C LEU A 327 5.80 -12.39 11.34
N SER A 328 5.36 -11.79 12.45
CA SER A 328 5.92 -12.06 13.78
C SER A 328 5.67 -13.50 14.23
N LEU A 329 4.49 -14.07 13.94
CA LEU A 329 4.16 -15.47 14.20
C LEU A 329 5.03 -16.40 13.34
N GLY A 330 5.20 -16.07 12.05
CA GLY A 330 6.09 -16.81 11.14
C GLY A 330 7.54 -16.81 11.61
N VAL A 331 8.05 -15.65 12.03
CA VAL A 331 9.39 -15.54 12.62
C VAL A 331 9.49 -16.33 13.94
N ALA A 332 8.47 -16.27 14.80
CA ALA A 332 8.43 -17.05 16.03
C ALA A 332 8.43 -18.56 15.76
N CYS A 333 7.65 -19.04 14.77
CA CYS A 333 7.65 -20.44 14.34
C CYS A 333 9.02 -20.85 13.77
N LEU A 334 9.65 -20.00 12.97
CA LEU A 334 11.00 -20.25 12.43
C LEU A 334 12.03 -20.34 13.55
N LEU A 335 11.98 -19.43 14.52
CA LEU A 335 12.86 -19.44 15.70
C LEU A 335 12.63 -20.69 16.54
N LEU A 336 11.37 -21.15 16.68
CA LEU A 336 11.04 -22.39 17.38
C LEU A 336 11.62 -23.60 16.66
N VAL A 337 11.51 -23.67 15.33
CA VAL A 337 12.12 -24.74 14.52
C VAL A 337 13.63 -24.72 14.65
N ILE A 338 14.25 -23.55 14.58
CA ILE A 338 15.70 -23.37 14.78
C ILE A 338 16.08 -23.82 16.20
N ALA A 339 15.32 -23.43 17.22
CA ALA A 339 15.55 -23.84 18.60
C ALA A 339 15.43 -25.37 18.78
N ILE A 340 14.44 -26.02 18.14
CA ILE A 340 14.27 -27.48 18.15
C ILE A 340 15.44 -28.14 17.43
N VAL A 341 15.87 -27.64 16.28
CA VAL A 341 17.03 -28.18 15.53
C VAL A 341 18.32 -28.01 16.32
N LEU A 342 18.52 -26.82 16.93
CA LEU A 342 19.67 -26.55 17.79
C LEU A 342 19.62 -27.41 19.04
N HIS A 343 18.46 -27.59 19.68
CA HIS A 343 18.29 -28.44 20.84
C HIS A 343 18.57 -29.92 20.48
N ARG A 344 18.11 -30.41 19.33
CA ARG A 344 18.44 -31.75 18.83
C ARG A 344 19.92 -31.90 18.50
N ARG A 345 20.56 -30.89 17.90
CA ARG A 345 22.02 -30.86 17.67
C ARG A 345 22.76 -30.79 19.00
N TYR A 346 22.28 -30.01 19.97
CA TYR A 346 22.86 -29.93 21.31
C TYR A 346 22.72 -31.26 22.06
N ALA A 347 21.58 -31.93 21.99
CA ALA A 347 21.36 -33.25 22.57
C ALA A 347 22.19 -34.34 21.90
N ALA A 348 22.44 -34.22 20.58
CA ALA A 348 23.37 -35.12 19.87
C ALA A 348 24.84 -34.80 20.20
N HIS A 349 25.16 -33.51 20.41
CA HIS A 349 26.50 -33.06 20.80
C HIS A 349 26.81 -33.36 22.29
N SER A 350 25.78 -33.38 23.16
CA SER A 350 25.97 -33.68 24.60
C SER A 350 26.47 -35.12 24.83
N LEU A 351 26.23 -36.03 23.91
CA LEU A 351 26.81 -37.37 23.93
C LEU A 351 28.29 -37.40 23.49
N GLN A 352 28.73 -36.46 22.64
CA GLN A 352 30.15 -36.29 22.29
C GLN A 352 30.89 -35.43 23.32
N VAL A 353 30.19 -34.47 23.97
CA VAL A 353 30.74 -33.52 24.95
C VAL A 353 31.05 -34.17 26.30
N ALA A 354 30.42 -35.32 26.61
CA ALA A 354 30.82 -36.10 27.81
C ALA A 354 32.30 -36.53 27.75
N HIS A 355 32.89 -36.65 26.58
CA HIS A 355 34.34 -36.91 26.42
C HIS A 355 35.18 -35.59 26.51
N HIS A 356 34.64 -34.44 26.06
CA HIS A 356 35.37 -33.16 26.14
C HIS A 356 35.22 -32.46 27.47
N GLN A 357 34.20 -32.75 28.31
CA GLN A 357 34.01 -32.10 29.61
C GLN A 357 35.14 -32.40 30.61
N ILE A 358 35.94 -33.46 30.37
CA ILE A 358 37.12 -33.73 31.21
C ILE A 358 38.25 -32.75 30.93
N GLU A 359 38.38 -32.19 29.74
CA GLU A 359 39.39 -31.20 29.37
C GLU A 359 38.94 -29.75 29.74
N ASP A 360 37.65 -29.40 29.54
CA ASP A 360 37.11 -28.09 29.90
C ASP A 360 37.09 -27.85 31.40
N LEU A 361 36.87 -28.87 32.19
CA LEU A 361 37.06 -28.84 33.66
C LEU A 361 38.49 -28.43 34.01
N SER A 362 39.48 -28.71 33.17
CA SER A 362 40.88 -28.35 33.43
C SER A 362 41.13 -26.82 33.31
N ILE A 363 40.61 -26.18 32.28
CA ILE A 363 40.83 -24.73 32.05
C ILE A 363 40.01 -23.89 33.05
N SER A 364 38.75 -24.28 33.29
CA SER A 364 37.92 -23.63 34.32
C SER A 364 38.50 -23.83 35.73
N ALA A 365 39.02 -25.02 36.04
CA ALA A 365 39.73 -25.30 37.28
C ALA A 365 41.02 -24.48 37.38
N GLN A 366 41.82 -24.42 36.30
CA GLN A 366 43.05 -23.60 36.25
C GLN A 366 42.75 -22.10 36.46
N LEU A 367 41.74 -21.55 35.84
CA LEU A 367 41.31 -20.16 36.06
C LEU A 367 40.81 -19.94 37.50
N SER A 368 40.11 -20.94 38.06
CA SER A 368 39.66 -20.94 39.45
C SER A 368 40.86 -20.97 40.39
N ASP A 369 41.84 -21.78 40.13
CA ASP A 369 43.08 -21.88 40.95
C ASP A 369 43.90 -20.60 40.84
N ILE A 370 44.01 -20.00 39.68
CA ILE A 370 44.65 -18.68 39.50
C ILE A 370 43.94 -17.61 40.33
N ARG A 371 42.59 -17.58 40.28
CA ARG A 371 41.78 -16.64 41.04
C ARG A 371 41.86 -16.86 42.55
N ALA A 372 41.96 -18.16 42.95
CA ALA A 372 42.17 -18.49 44.39
C ALA A 372 43.56 -18.07 44.87
N THR A 373 44.57 -18.31 44.04
CA THR A 373 45.99 -17.90 44.37
C THR A 373 46.17 -16.40 44.34
N TYR A 374 45.47 -15.74 43.38
CA TYR A 374 45.54 -14.31 43.17
C TYR A 374 44.14 -13.65 43.21
N PRO A 375 43.54 -13.47 44.38
CA PRO A 375 42.20 -12.90 44.52
C PRO A 375 42.13 -11.45 44.05
N ARG A 376 43.27 -10.79 43.88
CA ARG A 376 43.42 -9.47 43.25
C ARG A 376 44.69 -9.43 42.44
N PRO A 377 44.76 -8.58 41.37
CA PRO A 377 45.95 -8.45 40.56
C PRO A 377 47.17 -8.07 41.41
N ARG A 378 48.31 -8.71 41.12
CA ARG A 378 49.57 -8.33 41.75
C ARG A 378 50.01 -6.95 41.27
N LYS A 379 50.64 -6.15 42.13
CA LYS A 379 51.14 -4.81 41.79
C LYS A 379 52.18 -4.87 40.63
N GLN A 380 52.92 -5.96 40.53
CA GLN A 380 53.94 -6.22 39.48
C GLN A 380 53.30 -6.48 38.11
N TRP A 381 52.05 -6.93 38.05
CA TRP A 381 51.33 -7.23 36.78
C TRP A 381 50.91 -5.99 36.00
N ASN A 382 51.28 -4.79 36.46
CA ASN A 382 51.19 -3.58 35.62
C ASN A 382 52.18 -3.60 34.45
N ASP A 383 53.20 -4.46 34.50
CA ASP A 383 54.07 -4.82 33.38
C ASP A 383 53.61 -6.17 32.81
N TYR A 384 53.34 -6.19 31.50
CA TYR A 384 52.87 -7.40 30.79
C TYR A 384 53.90 -8.54 30.86
N ASN A 385 55.21 -8.24 30.87
CA ASN A 385 56.24 -9.26 30.93
C ASN A 385 56.24 -9.99 32.29
N GLU A 386 55.99 -9.29 33.38
CA GLU A 386 55.85 -9.88 34.71
C GLU A 386 54.54 -10.71 34.82
N LEU A 387 53.44 -10.18 34.27
CA LEU A 387 52.19 -10.92 34.21
C LEU A 387 52.35 -12.19 33.37
N LYS A 388 53.00 -12.09 32.20
CA LYS A 388 53.25 -13.22 31.32
C LYS A 388 54.08 -14.28 32.02
N LYS A 389 55.16 -13.92 32.73
CA LYS A 389 56.00 -14.84 33.48
C LYS A 389 55.23 -15.60 34.55
N ASP A 390 54.30 -15.01 35.23
CA ASP A 390 53.50 -15.67 36.29
C ASP A 390 52.39 -16.58 35.71
N LEU A 391 51.86 -16.27 34.50
CA LEU A 391 50.73 -16.93 33.89
C LEU A 391 51.09 -17.82 32.67
N ASP A 392 52.32 -17.74 32.16
CA ASP A 392 52.73 -18.41 30.92
C ASP A 392 52.58 -19.93 30.97
N THR A 393 52.81 -20.53 32.12
CA THR A 393 52.63 -22.00 32.31
C THR A 393 51.17 -22.43 32.26
N LEU A 394 50.22 -21.53 32.50
CA LEU A 394 48.82 -21.85 32.65
C LEU A 394 47.96 -21.30 31.45
N LEU A 395 48.41 -20.21 30.89
CA LEU A 395 47.68 -19.51 29.82
C LEU A 395 48.56 -19.18 28.61
N HIS A 396 49.59 -19.98 28.35
CA HIS A 396 50.56 -19.77 27.28
C HIS A 396 49.94 -19.55 25.89
N GLU A 397 49.02 -20.40 25.52
CA GLU A 397 48.36 -20.35 24.21
C GLU A 397 47.50 -19.08 24.09
N TRP A 398 46.74 -18.73 25.14
CA TRP A 398 45.94 -17.50 25.20
C TRP A 398 46.80 -16.25 25.12
N LEU A 399 47.89 -16.20 25.87
CA LEU A 399 48.81 -15.08 25.82
C LEU A 399 49.48 -14.91 24.45
N SER A 400 49.85 -16.05 23.83
CA SER A 400 50.44 -16.06 22.50
C SER A 400 49.43 -15.55 21.42
N GLN A 401 48.17 -15.97 21.51
CA GLN A 401 47.12 -15.46 20.62
C GLN A 401 46.85 -13.97 20.85
N LEU A 402 46.84 -13.51 22.08
CA LEU A 402 46.64 -12.09 22.40
C LEU A 402 47.72 -11.20 21.79
N GLU A 403 48.97 -11.69 21.71
CA GLU A 403 50.10 -10.99 21.10
C GLU A 403 49.94 -10.76 19.60
N THR A 404 49.17 -11.63 18.89
CA THR A 404 48.93 -11.48 17.46
C THR A 404 48.18 -10.18 17.12
N TYR A 405 47.42 -9.61 18.05
CA TYR A 405 46.64 -8.37 17.85
C TYR A 405 47.45 -7.09 18.03
N GLN A 406 48.76 -7.18 18.24
CA GLN A 406 49.68 -6.03 18.39
C GLN A 406 49.20 -4.99 19.40
N LEU A 407 48.66 -5.45 20.51
CA LEU A 407 48.26 -4.62 21.63
C LEU A 407 49.48 -4.09 22.38
N SER A 408 49.36 -2.90 23.01
CA SER A 408 50.40 -2.40 23.91
C SER A 408 50.45 -3.22 25.19
N ASN A 409 51.58 -3.19 25.91
CA ASN A 409 51.75 -3.86 27.22
C ASN A 409 50.53 -3.63 28.14
N ARG A 410 50.09 -2.38 28.26
CA ARG A 410 48.92 -2.04 29.10
C ARG A 410 47.59 -2.60 28.57
N GLU A 411 47.43 -2.68 27.26
CA GLU A 411 46.25 -3.27 26.65
C GLU A 411 46.19 -4.77 26.88
N ASN A 412 47.33 -5.47 26.79
CA ASN A 412 47.45 -6.89 27.11
C ASN A 412 47.14 -7.18 28.59
N VAL A 413 47.70 -6.37 29.50
CA VAL A 413 47.39 -6.48 30.92
C VAL A 413 45.91 -6.29 31.22
N PHE A 414 45.27 -5.31 30.55
CA PHE A 414 43.85 -5.09 30.71
C PHE A 414 43.01 -6.28 30.22
N CYS A 415 43.35 -6.86 29.06
CA CYS A 415 42.68 -8.05 28.56
C CYS A 415 42.82 -9.24 29.53
N ALA A 416 44.00 -9.44 30.10
CA ALA A 416 44.21 -10.48 31.11
C ALA A 416 43.38 -10.21 32.40
N TYR A 417 43.26 -8.97 32.86
CA TYR A 417 42.42 -8.65 34.02
C TYR A 417 40.93 -8.89 33.73
N MET A 418 40.45 -8.54 32.51
CA MET A 418 39.07 -8.85 32.09
C MET A 418 38.80 -10.35 32.07
N LEU A 419 39.77 -11.17 31.67
CA LEU A 419 39.64 -12.63 31.65
C LEU A 419 39.68 -13.21 33.09
N LEU A 420 40.64 -12.82 33.88
CA LEU A 420 40.87 -13.36 35.22
C LEU A 420 39.81 -12.89 36.22
N TYR A 421 39.30 -11.69 36.09
CA TYR A 421 38.35 -11.08 37.03
C TYR A 421 37.08 -10.60 36.30
N PRO A 422 36.28 -11.51 35.78
CA PRO A 422 35.11 -11.16 34.95
C PRO A 422 34.04 -10.35 35.69
N ASN A 423 34.00 -10.45 37.01
CA ASN A 423 33.02 -9.75 37.85
C ASN A 423 33.57 -8.39 38.41
N ALA A 424 34.77 -8.01 38.02
CA ALA A 424 35.34 -6.74 38.47
C ALA A 424 34.54 -5.55 37.88
N SER A 425 34.20 -4.60 38.75
CA SER A 425 33.56 -3.36 38.34
C SER A 425 34.49 -2.50 37.49
N LEU A 426 33.91 -1.56 36.71
CA LEU A 426 34.71 -0.61 35.92
C LEU A 426 35.61 0.26 36.80
N GLU A 427 35.22 0.52 38.04
CA GLU A 427 36.02 1.26 38.99
C GLU A 427 37.22 0.45 39.51
N GLU A 428 37.04 -0.81 39.81
CA GLU A 428 38.11 -1.73 40.16
C GLU A 428 39.13 -1.89 39.02
N LEU A 429 38.66 -2.14 37.81
CA LEU A 429 39.53 -2.22 36.63
C LEU A 429 40.30 -0.89 36.43
N ALA A 430 39.63 0.25 36.62
CA ALA A 430 40.23 1.56 36.50
C ALA A 430 41.36 1.76 37.52
N ASN A 431 41.14 1.35 38.75
CA ASN A 431 42.13 1.44 39.82
C ASN A 431 43.34 0.54 39.53
N TRP A 432 43.11 -0.69 39.02
CA TRP A 432 44.20 -1.62 38.75
C TRP A 432 45.12 -1.22 37.60
N ILE A 433 44.57 -0.52 36.57
CA ILE A 433 45.35 -0.01 35.42
C ILE A 433 45.72 1.46 35.52
N HIS A 434 45.42 2.10 36.67
CA HIS A 434 45.69 3.54 36.95
C HIS A 434 45.02 4.48 35.92
N TYR A 435 43.73 4.26 35.61
CA TYR A 435 42.89 5.10 34.78
C TYR A 435 41.64 5.59 35.51
N SER A 436 40.96 6.60 34.94
CA SER A 436 39.63 6.95 35.40
C SER A 436 38.59 5.98 34.83
N ALA A 437 37.45 5.79 35.47
CA ALA A 437 36.37 4.93 34.98
C ALA A 437 35.91 5.33 33.56
N LYS A 438 35.91 6.62 33.23
CA LYS A 438 35.63 7.13 31.84
C LYS A 438 36.79 6.75 30.91
N GLY A 439 38.03 6.79 31.35
CA GLY A 439 39.19 6.37 30.60
C GLY A 439 39.17 4.88 30.24
N VAL A 440 38.69 4.02 31.15
CA VAL A 440 38.53 2.56 30.91
C VAL A 440 37.55 2.27 29.78
N LYS A 441 36.44 3.01 29.69
CA LYS A 441 35.48 2.85 28.58
C LYS A 441 36.12 3.15 27.22
N THR A 442 36.89 4.23 27.14
CA THR A 442 37.62 4.61 25.92
C THR A 442 38.73 3.61 25.61
N PHE A 443 39.41 3.12 26.63
CA PHE A 443 40.46 2.12 26.52
C PHE A 443 39.91 0.78 25.96
N LYS A 444 38.81 0.30 26.56
CA LYS A 444 38.08 -0.87 26.09
C LYS A 444 37.64 -0.74 24.61
N HIS A 445 37.12 0.43 24.23
CA HIS A 445 36.72 0.69 22.83
C HIS A 445 37.90 0.66 21.85
N ARG A 446 39.06 1.19 22.30
CA ARG A 446 40.27 1.17 21.45
C ARG A 446 40.81 -0.24 21.24
N ILE A 447 40.80 -1.09 22.30
CA ILE A 447 41.20 -2.49 22.22
C ILE A 447 40.24 -3.25 21.25
N ALA A 448 38.94 -3.12 21.45
CA ALA A 448 37.95 -3.76 20.61
C ALA A 448 38.10 -3.38 19.12
N LYS A 449 38.40 -2.09 18.84
CA LYS A 449 38.69 -1.60 17.49
C LYS A 449 39.97 -2.22 16.91
N LYS A 450 41.03 -2.38 17.70
CA LYS A 450 42.26 -3.04 17.22
C LYS A 450 42.07 -4.51 16.90
N ILE A 451 41.28 -5.19 17.72
CA ILE A 451 40.93 -6.61 17.51
C ILE A 451 39.94 -6.79 16.36
N GLY A 452 39.20 -5.74 16.01
CA GLY A 452 38.20 -5.80 14.92
C GLY A 452 36.81 -6.31 15.37
N ILE A 453 36.45 -6.15 16.64
CA ILE A 453 35.18 -6.64 17.22
C ILE A 453 34.37 -5.49 17.83
N PRO A 454 33.02 -5.68 18.00
CA PRO A 454 32.19 -4.74 18.76
C PRO A 454 32.65 -4.64 20.21
N ASN A 455 32.67 -3.42 20.78
CA ASN A 455 33.10 -3.17 22.16
C ASN A 455 32.36 -4.02 23.20
N ARG A 456 31.06 -4.33 22.97
CA ARG A 456 30.23 -5.16 23.87
C ARG A 456 30.68 -6.61 23.89
N GLU A 457 31.33 -7.08 22.83
CA GLU A 457 31.75 -8.47 22.65
C GLU A 457 33.17 -8.75 23.13
N LEU A 458 33.93 -7.72 23.56
CA LEU A 458 35.33 -7.91 23.95
C LEU A 458 35.50 -8.94 25.05
N HIS A 459 34.63 -8.94 26.08
CA HIS A 459 34.72 -9.88 27.21
C HIS A 459 34.46 -11.31 26.73
N HIS A 460 33.40 -11.52 25.91
CA HIS A 460 33.07 -12.80 25.33
C HIS A 460 34.18 -13.31 24.40
N PHE A 461 34.74 -12.42 23.60
CA PHE A 461 35.85 -12.73 22.72
C PHE A 461 37.09 -13.21 23.49
N LEU A 462 37.47 -12.55 24.56
CA LEU A 462 38.63 -12.95 25.37
C LEU A 462 38.41 -14.34 26.02
N HIS A 463 37.20 -14.65 26.44
CA HIS A 463 36.86 -15.97 26.94
C HIS A 463 36.86 -17.02 25.82
N LYS A 464 36.37 -16.69 24.66
CA LYS A 464 36.35 -17.60 23.51
C LYS A 464 37.75 -17.98 23.02
N MET A 465 38.75 -17.10 23.21
CA MET A 465 40.15 -17.41 22.90
C MET A 465 40.71 -18.54 23.74
N LEU A 466 40.09 -18.90 24.88
CA LEU A 466 40.45 -20.05 25.68
C LEU A 466 39.96 -21.37 25.11
N ASP A 467 38.87 -21.33 24.34
CA ASP A 467 38.12 -22.49 23.80
C ASP A 467 38.61 -22.90 22.40
N ILE A 468 39.63 -22.23 21.84
CA ILE A 468 40.15 -22.56 20.50
C ILE A 468 41.25 -23.63 20.66
N ARG A 469 40.81 -24.87 20.71
CA ARG A 469 41.58 -26.09 20.35
C ARG A 469 40.97 -26.82 19.18
#